data_b653fd85340be34fafb7f6356121a19b
#
_entry.id   b653fd85340be34fafb7f6356121a19b
#
_cell.length_a   1.000
_cell.length_b   1.000
_cell.length_c   1.000
_cell.angle_alpha   90.00
_cell.angle_beta   90.00
_cell.angle_gamma   90.00
#
_symmetry.space_group_name_H-M   'P 1'
#
loop_
_entity.id
_entity.type
_entity.pdbx_description
1 polymer ?
#
loop_
_entity_poly.entity_id
_entity_poly.type
_entity_poly.pdbx_seq_one_letter_code
_entity_poly.pdbx_strand_id
1 'polypeptide(L)'
;MLAMTFVACAGLAVDGGRLVAAKVQLADQAENAARAGTQEITALRTGDPKVDVDKAISAAQDFMVRHEIHGQVSATSLEVTVTTTRVVPMSLLKLFGVGSRLISAQRSARPVTSP
;
A
#
# COMPACT_ATOMS: atom_id res chain seq x y z
N MET A 1 22.33 33.73 -4.32
CA MET A 1 21.55 33.19 -3.22
C MET A 1 20.09 32.92 -3.59
N LEU A 2 19.41 33.82 -4.28
CA LEU A 2 18.01 33.61 -4.72
C LEU A 2 17.86 32.37 -5.62
N ALA A 3 18.80 32.14 -6.54
CA ALA A 3 18.74 30.99 -7.45
C ALA A 3 18.79 29.66 -6.68
N MET A 4 19.60 29.54 -5.64
CA MET A 4 19.66 28.33 -4.82
C MET A 4 18.38 28.09 -4.04
N THR A 5 17.75 29.16 -3.56
CA THR A 5 16.46 29.08 -2.88
C THR A 5 15.38 28.57 -3.83
N PHE A 6 15.35 29.05 -5.07
CA PHE A 6 14.39 28.58 -6.07
C PHE A 6 14.60 27.10 -6.41
N VAL A 7 15.85 26.67 -6.57
CA VAL A 7 16.16 25.26 -6.87
C VAL A 7 15.72 24.36 -5.71
N ALA A 8 15.97 24.79 -4.47
CA ALA A 8 15.55 24.02 -3.29
C ALA A 8 14.03 23.92 -3.19
N CYS A 9 13.31 25.03 -3.43
CA CYS A 9 11.85 25.03 -3.43
C CYS A 9 11.28 24.15 -4.55
N ALA A 10 11.85 24.23 -5.75
CA ALA A 10 11.44 23.39 -6.87
C ALA A 10 11.70 21.91 -6.57
N GLY A 11 12.84 21.58 -5.95
CA GLY A 11 13.16 20.22 -5.52
C GLY A 11 12.16 19.68 -4.51
N LEU A 12 11.80 20.49 -3.52
CA LEU A 12 10.77 20.11 -2.53
C LEU A 12 9.42 19.88 -3.19
N ALA A 13 9.02 20.76 -4.12
CA ALA A 13 7.74 20.61 -4.81
C ALA A 13 7.68 19.34 -5.66
N VAL A 14 8.72 19.07 -6.45
CA VAL A 14 8.78 17.90 -7.35
C VAL A 14 8.90 16.61 -6.54
N ASP A 15 9.87 16.54 -5.63
CA ASP A 15 10.11 15.32 -4.85
C ASP A 15 8.98 15.09 -3.82
N GLY A 16 8.43 16.16 -3.25
CA GLY A 16 7.26 16.08 -2.39
C GLY A 16 6.04 15.56 -3.13
N GLY A 17 5.82 16.02 -4.36
CA GLY A 17 4.74 15.55 -5.23
C GLY A 17 4.90 14.06 -5.55
N ARG A 18 6.13 13.61 -5.80
CA ARG A 18 6.42 12.19 -6.02
C ARG A 18 6.12 11.33 -4.79
N LEU A 19 6.48 11.82 -3.60
CA LEU A 19 6.19 11.11 -2.36
C LEU A 19 4.68 10.97 -2.14
N VAL A 20 3.92 12.04 -2.35
CA VAL A 20 2.46 12.00 -2.21
C VAL A 20 1.85 11.04 -3.23
N ALA A 21 2.25 11.14 -4.50
CA ALA A 21 1.74 10.25 -5.55
C ALA A 21 2.08 8.79 -5.26
N ALA A 22 3.32 8.51 -4.83
CA ALA A 22 3.74 7.16 -4.48
C ALA A 22 2.97 6.62 -3.28
N LYS A 23 2.71 7.45 -2.27
CA LYS A 23 1.96 7.04 -1.09
C LYS A 23 0.51 6.71 -1.42
N VAL A 24 -0.14 7.51 -2.27
CA VAL A 24 -1.50 7.23 -2.76
C VAL A 24 -1.52 5.91 -3.53
N GLN A 25 -0.57 5.70 -4.42
CA GLN A 25 -0.47 4.45 -5.18
C GLN A 25 -0.26 3.25 -4.27
N LEU A 26 0.63 3.36 -3.27
CA LEU A 26 0.85 2.29 -2.30
C LEU A 26 -0.41 1.97 -1.50
N ALA A 27 -1.16 3.00 -1.08
CA ALA A 27 -2.40 2.81 -0.36
C ALA A 27 -3.43 2.07 -1.22
N ASP A 28 -3.56 2.45 -2.50
CA ASP A 28 -4.46 1.78 -3.43
C ASP A 28 -4.04 0.32 -3.66
N GLN A 29 -2.74 0.07 -3.80
CA GLN A 29 -2.21 -1.28 -3.94
C GLN A 29 -2.49 -2.13 -2.69
N ALA A 30 -2.29 -1.57 -1.51
CA ALA A 30 -2.59 -2.25 -0.25
C ALA A 30 -4.06 -2.58 -0.14
N GLU A 31 -4.95 -1.65 -0.51
CA GLU A 31 -6.39 -1.88 -0.49
C GLU A 31 -6.79 -2.98 -1.46
N ASN A 32 -6.27 -2.95 -2.69
CA ASN A 32 -6.58 -3.97 -3.69
C ASN A 32 -6.10 -5.36 -3.25
N ALA A 33 -4.90 -5.44 -2.68
CA ALA A 33 -4.39 -6.70 -2.15
C ALA A 33 -5.24 -7.21 -0.98
N ALA A 34 -5.65 -6.32 -0.07
CA ALA A 34 -6.51 -6.69 1.05
C ALA A 34 -7.88 -7.18 0.56
N ARG A 35 -8.44 -6.53 -0.44
CA ARG A 35 -9.70 -6.97 -1.06
C ARG A 35 -9.56 -8.33 -1.73
N ALA A 36 -8.44 -8.60 -2.39
CA ALA A 36 -8.18 -9.91 -2.98
C ALA A 36 -8.21 -11.00 -1.90
N GLY A 37 -7.64 -10.71 -0.73
CA GLY A 37 -7.68 -11.61 0.41
C GLY A 37 -9.10 -11.83 0.95
N THR A 38 -9.91 -10.77 1.03
CA THR A 38 -11.27 -10.90 1.58
C THR A 38 -12.23 -11.64 0.66
N GLN A 39 -11.86 -11.89 -0.58
CA GLN A 39 -12.67 -12.73 -1.47
C GLN A 39 -12.64 -14.20 -1.04
N GLU A 40 -11.66 -14.60 -0.23
CA GLU A 40 -11.59 -15.92 0.34
C GLU A 40 -12.47 -16.01 1.59
N ILE A 41 -13.78 -16.12 1.37
CA ILE A 41 -14.79 -16.07 2.44
C ILE A 41 -15.28 -17.48 2.76
N THR A 42 -15.34 -17.79 4.06
CA THR A 42 -15.95 -19.01 4.55
C THR A 42 -17.34 -18.71 5.14
N ALA A 43 -18.14 -19.75 5.31
CA ALA A 43 -19.44 -19.71 5.99
C ALA A 43 -20.46 -18.77 5.35
N LEU A 44 -20.38 -18.53 4.04
CA LEU A 44 -21.35 -17.70 3.32
C LEU A 44 -22.79 -18.18 3.50
N ARG A 45 -22.98 -19.49 3.53
CA ARG A 45 -24.32 -20.11 3.60
C ARG A 45 -24.98 -19.96 4.97
N THR A 46 -24.19 -19.68 6.00
CA THR A 46 -24.73 -19.52 7.36
C THR A 46 -25.08 -18.07 7.67
N GLY A 47 -24.87 -17.15 6.72
CA GLY A 47 -25.17 -15.74 6.92
C GLY A 47 -24.14 -14.99 7.76
N ASP A 48 -23.07 -15.64 8.18
CA ASP A 48 -22.00 -15.04 8.97
C ASP A 48 -20.67 -15.22 8.24
N PRO A 49 -20.43 -14.42 7.18
CA PRO A 49 -19.23 -14.58 6.37
C PRO A 49 -17.97 -14.24 7.17
N LYS A 50 -17.02 -15.14 7.13
CA LYS A 50 -15.72 -14.97 7.76
C LYS A 50 -14.61 -15.21 6.75
N VAL A 51 -13.49 -14.54 6.96
CA VAL A 51 -12.31 -14.71 6.12
C VAL A 51 -11.66 -16.06 6.45
N ASP A 52 -11.34 -16.84 5.40
CA ASP A 52 -10.46 -17.98 5.55
C ASP A 52 -9.04 -17.45 5.63
N VAL A 53 -8.47 -17.45 6.83
CA VAL A 53 -7.21 -16.76 7.13
C VAL A 53 -6.08 -17.24 6.22
N ASP A 54 -5.88 -18.55 6.08
CA ASP A 54 -4.77 -19.08 5.29
C ASP A 54 -4.94 -18.76 3.80
N LYS A 55 -6.13 -18.96 3.27
CA LYS A 55 -6.43 -18.64 1.86
C LYS A 55 -6.38 -17.15 1.60
N ALA A 56 -6.82 -16.34 2.55
CA ALA A 56 -6.79 -14.89 2.43
C ALA A 56 -5.36 -14.38 2.34
N ILE A 57 -4.48 -14.88 3.19
CA ILE A 57 -3.06 -14.51 3.16
C ILE A 57 -2.44 -14.94 1.83
N SER A 58 -2.68 -16.15 1.38
CA SER A 58 -2.18 -16.63 0.08
C SER A 58 -2.70 -15.79 -1.06
N ALA A 59 -3.99 -15.49 -1.10
CA ALA A 59 -4.59 -14.70 -2.18
C ALA A 59 -4.03 -13.28 -2.23
N ALA A 60 -3.88 -12.64 -1.08
CA ALA A 60 -3.30 -11.30 -1.00
C ALA A 60 -1.83 -11.32 -1.41
N GLN A 61 -1.06 -12.31 -0.96
CA GLN A 61 0.35 -12.45 -1.34
C GLN A 61 0.50 -12.70 -2.83
N ASP A 62 -0.34 -13.57 -3.42
CA ASP A 62 -0.31 -13.82 -4.87
C ASP A 62 -0.62 -12.57 -5.66
N PHE A 63 -1.59 -11.78 -5.21
CA PHE A 63 -1.89 -10.50 -5.82
C PHE A 63 -0.68 -9.57 -5.78
N MET A 64 -0.02 -9.47 -4.61
CA MET A 64 1.15 -8.63 -4.44
C MET A 64 2.31 -9.07 -5.33
N VAL A 65 2.55 -10.38 -5.44
CA VAL A 65 3.62 -10.92 -6.31
C VAL A 65 3.33 -10.59 -7.78
N ARG A 66 2.10 -10.80 -8.23
CA ARG A 66 1.73 -10.52 -9.62
C ARG A 66 1.84 -9.03 -9.99
N HIS A 67 1.64 -8.15 -9.03
CA HIS A 67 1.71 -6.70 -9.25
C HIS A 67 3.01 -6.08 -8.74
N GLU A 68 3.99 -6.91 -8.39
CA GLU A 68 5.31 -6.45 -7.91
C GLU A 68 5.19 -5.49 -6.72
N ILE A 69 4.29 -5.81 -5.78
CA ILE A 69 4.07 -5.03 -4.56
C ILE A 69 4.89 -5.66 -3.43
N HIS A 70 5.66 -4.86 -2.72
CA HIS A 70 6.41 -5.30 -1.55
C HIS A 70 5.65 -4.96 -0.28
N GLY A 71 5.63 -5.88 0.68
CA GLY A 71 4.96 -5.64 1.93
C GLY A 71 4.61 -6.91 2.67
N GLN A 72 3.69 -6.79 3.60
CA GLN A 72 3.27 -7.88 4.48
C GLN A 72 1.76 -7.97 4.52
N VAL A 73 1.27 -9.19 4.74
CA VAL A 73 -0.16 -9.47 4.86
C VAL A 73 -0.41 -10.12 6.22
N SER A 74 -1.43 -9.65 6.92
CA SER A 74 -1.98 -10.33 8.08
C SER A 74 -3.50 -10.46 7.92
N ALA A 75 -4.06 -11.47 8.52
CA ALA A 75 -5.49 -11.70 8.41
C ALA A 75 -6.04 -12.29 9.70
N THR A 76 -7.28 -11.91 10.00
CA THR A 76 -8.10 -12.53 11.01
C THR A 76 -9.38 -13.02 10.35
N SER A 77 -10.26 -13.68 11.10
CA SER A 77 -11.56 -14.09 10.56
C SER A 77 -12.45 -12.92 10.15
N LEU A 78 -12.10 -11.70 10.57
CA LEU A 78 -12.91 -10.50 10.37
C LEU A 78 -12.36 -9.56 9.30
N GLU A 79 -11.03 -9.58 9.09
CA GLU A 79 -10.42 -8.62 8.16
C GLU A 79 -9.07 -9.10 7.65
N VAL A 80 -8.67 -8.54 6.52
CA VAL A 80 -7.33 -8.71 5.93
C VAL A 80 -6.66 -7.35 5.94
N THR A 81 -5.44 -7.30 6.47
CA THR A 81 -4.63 -6.08 6.53
C THR A 81 -3.38 -6.26 5.69
N VAL A 82 -3.13 -5.32 4.81
CA VAL A 82 -1.92 -5.31 3.96
C VAL A 82 -1.14 -4.04 4.24
N THR A 83 0.14 -4.21 4.52
CA THR A 83 1.09 -3.11 4.64
C THR A 83 2.05 -3.18 3.46
N THR A 84 2.08 -2.12 2.65
CA THR A 84 2.95 -2.02 1.49
C THR A 84 4.09 -1.07 1.76
N THR A 85 5.25 -1.34 1.16
CA THR A 85 6.44 -0.51 1.29
C THR A 85 7.06 -0.24 -0.06
N ARG A 86 7.67 0.92 -0.20
CA ARG A 86 8.39 1.31 -1.41
C ARG A 86 9.49 2.29 -1.07
N VAL A 87 10.62 2.17 -1.75
CA VAL A 87 11.69 3.17 -1.69
C VAL A 87 11.48 4.15 -2.86
N VAL A 88 11.36 5.43 -2.54
CA VAL A 88 11.18 6.49 -3.53
C VAL A 88 12.48 7.30 -3.61
N PRO A 89 13.14 7.32 -4.77
CA PRO A 89 14.36 8.13 -4.93
C PRO A 89 14.02 9.62 -4.97
N MET A 90 14.84 10.42 -4.30
CA MET A 90 14.74 11.87 -4.35
C MET A 90 15.63 12.37 -5.49
N SER A 91 15.05 12.88 -6.57
CA SER A 91 15.82 13.27 -7.74
C SER A 91 16.46 14.64 -7.61
N LEU A 92 15.73 15.65 -7.19
CA LEU A 92 16.28 17.00 -7.06
C LEU A 92 16.89 17.26 -5.68
N LEU A 93 16.27 16.76 -4.62
CA LEU A 93 16.79 16.92 -3.26
C LEU A 93 18.08 16.12 -3.05
N LYS A 94 18.38 15.15 -3.89
CA LYS A 94 19.64 14.43 -3.86
C LYS A 94 20.86 15.38 -3.98
N LEU A 95 20.69 16.47 -4.71
CA LEU A 95 21.73 17.49 -4.85
C LEU A 95 22.05 18.18 -3.51
N PHE A 96 21.13 18.12 -2.55
CA PHE A 96 21.27 18.69 -1.22
C PHE A 96 21.53 17.62 -0.16
N GLY A 97 21.92 16.41 -0.57
CA GLY A 97 22.24 15.33 0.35
C GLY A 97 21.03 14.52 0.84
N VAL A 98 19.84 14.80 0.33
CA VAL A 98 18.65 14.01 0.67
C VAL A 98 18.54 12.82 -0.28
N GLY A 99 18.69 11.63 0.27
CA GLY A 99 18.65 10.40 -0.51
C GLY A 99 17.24 9.83 -0.66
N SER A 100 17.18 8.52 -0.89
CA SER A 100 15.91 7.81 -1.03
C SER A 100 15.10 7.81 0.27
N ARG A 101 13.78 7.76 0.14
CA ARG A 101 12.86 7.65 1.27
C ARG A 101 12.09 6.35 1.19
N LEU A 102 12.05 5.65 2.32
CA LEU A 102 11.16 4.50 2.48
C LEU A 102 9.79 5.01 2.89
N ILE A 103 8.77 4.64 2.13
CA ILE A 103 7.39 4.97 2.45
C ILE A 103 6.59 3.70 2.65
N SER A 104 5.54 3.78 3.44
CA SER A 104 4.64 2.66 3.68
C SER A 104 3.20 3.11 3.69
N ALA A 105 2.30 2.18 3.38
CA ALA A 105 0.87 2.38 3.48
C ALA A 105 0.23 1.11 4.00
N GLN A 106 -0.78 1.25 4.84
CA GLN A 106 -1.50 0.14 5.42
C GLN A 106 -2.99 0.31 5.15
N ARG A 107 -3.63 -0.75 4.67
CA ARG A 107 -5.06 -0.79 4.44
C ARG A 107 -5.63 -2.12 4.87
N SER A 108 -6.85 -2.08 5.35
CA SER A 108 -7.58 -3.27 5.76
C SER A 108 -8.88 -3.37 4.97
N ALA A 109 -9.29 -4.60 4.68
CA ALA A 109 -10.58 -4.86 4.06
C ALA A 109 -11.31 -5.92 4.87
N ARG A 110 -12.63 -5.82 4.90
CA ARG A 110 -13.51 -6.76 5.58
C ARG A 110 -14.44 -7.39 4.56
N PRO A 111 -14.89 -8.65 4.79
CA PRO A 111 -15.89 -9.25 3.93
C PRO A 111 -17.13 -8.36 3.92
N VAL A 112 -17.69 -8.14 2.72
CA VAL A 112 -18.90 -7.37 2.57
C VAL A 112 -20.08 -8.31 2.73
N THR A 113 -20.92 -8.03 3.72
CA THR A 113 -22.22 -8.70 3.84
C THR A 113 -23.23 -7.91 3.04
N SER A 114 -23.85 -8.55 2.07
CA SER A 114 -24.95 -7.89 1.35
C SER A 114 -26.08 -7.55 2.31
N PRO A 115 -26.62 -6.33 2.24
CA PRO A 115 -27.79 -5.98 3.02
C PRO A 115 -29.00 -6.81 2.60
#